data_680509dba8fd8f670bb66b5664fdee93
#
_entry.id   680509dba8fd8f670bb66b5664fdee93
#
_cell.length_a   1.000
_cell.length_b   1.000
_cell.length_c   1.000
_cell.angle_alpha   90.00
_cell.angle_beta   90.00
_cell.angle_gamma   90.00
#
_symmetry.space_group_name_H-M   'P 1'
#
loop_
_entity.id
_entity.type
_entity.pdbx_description
1 polymer ?
#
loop_
_entity_poly.entity_id
_entity_poly.type
_entity_poly.pdbx_seq_one_letter_code
_entity_poly.pdbx_strand_id
1 'polypeptide(L)'
;MTENTKNAIVLKNLQKSYGQNTILDKIQLEIPENSIFWLLWPNGAGKSTILKIIWKIIKKDDWDVIFFWKSMEQNDLEDIWVLINEPVLYESNTWYQNIKIFALLSGKKVNADELLDLVWLEKKARKRKVWTYSLGMKQRLAVAVALVWNPKLIILDEPLNWIDIEWVIEFRDILKKIQAKWVTIILSSHILSEVQKTCEFIWVIHWGKVKFNGKKEDFLKDSTDMEESYLKIIH
;
A
#
# COMPACT_ATOMS: atom_id res chain seq x y z
N MET A 1 -19.87 -20.93 -7.65
CA MET A 1 -19.47 -20.16 -8.82
C MET A 1 -18.33 -19.26 -8.39
N THR A 2 -17.09 -19.61 -8.69
CA THR A 2 -15.93 -18.78 -8.39
C THR A 2 -16.01 -17.56 -9.32
N GLU A 3 -16.37 -16.41 -8.77
CA GLU A 3 -16.15 -15.14 -9.47
C GLU A 3 -14.70 -15.13 -9.94
N ASN A 4 -14.53 -14.90 -11.24
CA ASN A 4 -13.23 -14.81 -11.90
C ASN A 4 -12.56 -13.48 -11.44
N THR A 5 -12.14 -13.44 -10.18
CA THR A 5 -11.49 -12.26 -9.59
C THR A 5 -10.18 -12.06 -10.32
N LYS A 6 -10.09 -10.96 -11.04
CA LYS A 6 -8.86 -10.56 -11.71
C LYS A 6 -7.86 -10.11 -10.68
N ASN A 7 -6.60 -10.48 -10.85
CA ASN A 7 -5.53 -10.14 -9.90
C ASN A 7 -4.67 -8.98 -10.42
N ALA A 8 -4.42 -7.99 -9.56
CA ALA A 8 -3.50 -6.89 -9.82
C ALA A 8 -2.04 -7.36 -9.75
N ILE A 9 -1.73 -8.22 -8.77
CA ILE A 9 -0.41 -8.84 -8.62
C ILE A 9 -0.57 -10.32 -8.37
N VAL A 10 0.28 -11.13 -9.04
CA VAL A 10 0.49 -12.53 -8.70
C VAL A 10 1.99 -12.78 -8.57
N LEU A 11 2.42 -13.25 -7.39
CA LEU A 11 3.78 -13.76 -7.17
C LEU A 11 3.73 -15.28 -7.20
N LYS A 12 4.61 -15.88 -8.01
CA LYS A 12 4.71 -17.33 -8.14
C LYS A 12 6.09 -17.81 -7.70
N ASN A 13 6.10 -18.73 -6.73
CA ASN A 13 7.31 -19.40 -6.22
C ASN A 13 8.43 -18.44 -5.83
N LEU A 14 8.07 -17.26 -5.28
CA LEU A 14 9.04 -16.25 -4.93
C LEU A 14 9.96 -16.75 -3.82
N GLN A 15 11.24 -16.88 -4.13
CA GLN A 15 12.29 -17.26 -3.18
C GLN A 15 13.37 -16.20 -3.16
N LYS A 16 13.85 -15.83 -1.98
CA LYS A 16 14.95 -14.89 -1.82
C LYS A 16 15.80 -15.23 -0.63
N SER A 17 17.11 -15.31 -0.87
CA SER A 17 18.12 -15.53 0.16
C SER A 17 19.20 -14.46 0.11
N TYR A 18 19.78 -14.16 1.27
CA TYR A 18 20.98 -13.34 1.40
C TYR A 18 22.06 -14.20 2.09
N GLY A 19 23.06 -14.63 1.33
CA GLY A 19 24.01 -15.64 1.78
C GLY A 19 23.30 -16.95 2.09
N GLN A 20 23.48 -17.48 3.31
CA GLN A 20 22.84 -18.71 3.78
C GLN A 20 21.45 -18.49 4.38
N ASN A 21 21.01 -17.25 4.56
CA ASN A 21 19.73 -16.93 5.20
C ASN A 21 18.61 -16.79 4.16
N THR A 22 17.66 -17.72 4.13
CA THR A 22 16.47 -17.63 3.32
C THR A 22 15.47 -16.68 4.00
N ILE A 23 15.16 -15.58 3.33
CA ILE A 23 14.21 -14.55 3.81
C ILE A 23 12.82 -14.83 3.31
N LEU A 24 12.69 -15.33 2.07
CA LEU A 24 11.42 -15.69 1.45
C LEU A 24 11.54 -17.11 0.88
N ASP A 25 10.62 -17.98 1.24
CA ASP A 25 10.63 -19.38 0.85
C ASP A 25 9.35 -19.74 0.07
N LYS A 26 9.46 -19.81 -1.26
CA LYS A 26 8.40 -20.21 -2.19
C LYS A 26 7.08 -19.48 -1.96
N ILE A 27 7.16 -18.17 -1.78
CA ILE A 27 5.99 -17.31 -1.57
C ILE A 27 5.08 -17.35 -2.79
N GLN A 28 3.80 -17.60 -2.54
CA GLN A 28 2.72 -17.42 -3.50
C GLN A 28 1.77 -16.36 -2.96
N LEU A 29 1.46 -15.36 -3.78
CA LEU A 29 0.57 -14.26 -3.43
C LEU A 29 -0.31 -13.91 -4.61
N GLU A 30 -1.58 -13.73 -4.33
CA GLU A 30 -2.55 -13.18 -5.26
C GLU A 30 -3.22 -11.98 -4.63
N ILE A 31 -3.14 -10.82 -5.28
CA ILE A 31 -3.77 -9.58 -4.85
C ILE A 31 -4.87 -9.24 -5.84
N PRO A 32 -6.14 -9.29 -5.45
CA PRO A 32 -7.25 -8.96 -6.32
C PRO A 32 -7.21 -7.49 -6.75
N GLU A 33 -7.66 -7.22 -8.00
CA GLU A 33 -7.84 -5.87 -8.46
C GLU A 33 -8.91 -5.13 -7.67
N ASN A 34 -8.75 -3.82 -7.61
CA ASN A 34 -9.72 -2.93 -6.98
C ASN A 34 -10.06 -3.33 -5.54
N SER A 35 -9.05 -3.79 -4.79
CA SER A 35 -9.19 -4.21 -3.39
C SER A 35 -8.30 -3.42 -2.46
N ILE A 36 -8.67 -3.39 -1.18
CA ILE A 36 -7.82 -2.95 -0.08
C ILE A 36 -7.23 -4.18 0.57
N PHE A 37 -5.97 -4.41 0.33
CA PHE A 37 -5.22 -5.59 0.73
C PHE A 37 -4.27 -5.26 1.88
N TRP A 38 -4.32 -6.02 2.96
CA TRP A 38 -3.46 -5.81 4.12
C TRP A 38 -2.40 -6.89 4.24
N LEU A 39 -1.19 -6.41 4.38
CA LEU A 39 0.00 -7.20 4.58
C LEU A 39 0.36 -7.19 6.07
N LEU A 40 0.03 -8.29 6.76
CA LEU A 40 0.40 -8.51 8.15
C LEU A 40 1.73 -9.24 8.23
N TRP A 41 2.69 -8.62 8.92
CA TRP A 41 4.05 -9.09 8.93
C TRP A 41 4.79 -8.73 10.23
N PRO A 42 5.40 -9.69 10.93
CA PRO A 42 6.28 -9.38 12.04
C PRO A 42 7.51 -8.57 11.57
N ASN A 43 8.03 -7.74 12.43
CA ASN A 43 9.24 -6.99 12.14
C ASN A 43 10.40 -7.93 11.78
N GLY A 44 11.17 -7.58 10.75
CA GLY A 44 12.32 -8.38 10.31
C GLY A 44 12.02 -9.56 9.38
N ALA A 45 10.76 -9.91 9.12
CA ALA A 45 10.36 -11.11 8.37
C ALA A 45 10.35 -10.95 6.83
N GLY A 46 11.02 -9.95 6.26
CA GLY A 46 11.18 -9.78 4.80
C GLY A 46 10.20 -8.86 4.09
N LYS A 47 9.31 -8.14 4.82
CA LYS A 47 8.35 -7.18 4.24
C LYS A 47 8.99 -6.25 3.21
N SER A 48 10.03 -5.54 3.60
CA SER A 48 10.76 -4.63 2.70
C SER A 48 11.37 -5.34 1.49
N THR A 49 11.69 -6.64 1.61
CA THR A 49 12.22 -7.43 0.51
C THR A 49 11.14 -7.67 -0.55
N ILE A 50 9.93 -8.04 -0.15
CA ILE A 50 8.81 -8.21 -1.11
C ILE A 50 8.42 -6.89 -1.76
N LEU A 51 8.31 -5.81 -1.00
CA LEU A 51 8.01 -4.50 -1.57
C LEU A 51 9.08 -4.09 -2.59
N LYS A 52 10.37 -4.31 -2.28
CA LYS A 52 11.48 -4.05 -3.21
C LYS A 52 11.46 -4.97 -4.44
N ILE A 53 10.94 -6.18 -4.33
CA ILE A 53 10.76 -7.09 -5.46
C ILE A 53 9.63 -6.62 -6.36
N ILE A 54 8.46 -6.28 -5.78
CA ILE A 54 7.33 -5.71 -6.52
C ILE A 54 7.77 -4.43 -7.25
N TRP A 55 8.60 -3.63 -6.61
CA TRP A 55 9.14 -2.40 -7.21
C TRP A 55 10.39 -2.62 -8.08
N LYS A 56 10.75 -3.88 -8.36
CA LYS A 56 11.91 -4.25 -9.19
C LYS A 56 13.25 -3.64 -8.77
N ILE A 57 13.39 -3.21 -7.51
CA ILE A 57 14.67 -2.75 -6.94
C ILE A 57 15.62 -3.93 -6.76
N ILE A 58 15.07 -5.10 -6.38
CA ILE A 58 15.84 -6.34 -6.25
C ILE A 58 15.73 -7.10 -7.56
N LYS A 59 16.91 -7.48 -8.11
CA LYS A 59 16.97 -8.29 -9.32
C LYS A 59 16.37 -9.67 -9.08
N LYS A 60 15.69 -10.16 -10.10
CA LYS A 60 15.09 -11.48 -10.20
C LYS A 60 16.17 -12.54 -10.09
N ASP A 61 15.96 -13.54 -9.21
CA ASP A 61 16.73 -14.79 -9.23
C ASP A 61 15.95 -15.83 -10.06
N ASP A 62 14.83 -16.35 -9.52
CA ASP A 62 14.05 -17.39 -10.21
C ASP A 62 12.56 -17.36 -9.83
N TRP A 63 11.92 -16.20 -9.99
CA TRP A 63 10.48 -16.03 -9.71
C TRP A 63 9.78 -15.21 -10.77
N ASP A 64 8.46 -15.32 -10.85
CA ASP A 64 7.63 -14.49 -11.73
C ASP A 64 6.75 -13.53 -10.93
N VAL A 65 6.73 -12.28 -11.38
CA VAL A 65 5.76 -11.26 -10.96
C VAL A 65 4.85 -10.99 -12.15
N ILE A 66 3.57 -11.28 -11.97
CA ILE A 66 2.54 -10.94 -12.92
C ILE A 66 1.84 -9.68 -12.42
N PHE A 67 1.76 -8.67 -13.26
CA PHE A 67 1.13 -7.40 -13.00
C PHE A 67 0.01 -7.17 -14.00
N PHE A 68 -1.22 -7.07 -13.52
CA PHE A 68 -2.42 -6.93 -14.36
C PHE A 68 -2.38 -7.85 -15.61
N TRP A 69 -2.28 -9.19 -15.36
CA TRP A 69 -2.34 -10.32 -16.31
C TRP A 69 -1.14 -10.51 -17.24
N LYS A 70 -0.15 -9.66 -17.19
CA LYS A 70 1.07 -9.82 -17.98
C LYS A 70 2.30 -9.95 -17.10
N SER A 71 3.37 -10.54 -17.63
CA SER A 71 4.66 -10.49 -16.96
C SER A 71 5.06 -9.03 -16.74
N MET A 72 5.43 -8.68 -15.53
CA MET A 72 5.74 -7.31 -15.15
C MET A 72 6.98 -6.80 -15.85
N GLU A 73 6.88 -5.71 -16.59
CA GLU A 73 7.96 -5.01 -17.29
C GLU A 73 8.40 -3.74 -16.55
N GLN A 74 9.50 -3.12 -17.00
CA GLN A 74 10.02 -1.90 -16.38
C GLN A 74 9.02 -0.73 -16.47
N ASN A 75 8.33 -0.60 -17.59
CA ASN A 75 7.35 0.47 -17.83
C ASN A 75 6.11 0.36 -16.94
N ASP A 76 5.83 -0.84 -16.39
CA ASP A 76 4.70 -1.03 -15.47
C ASP A 76 4.91 -0.32 -14.14
N LEU A 77 6.14 0.08 -13.80
CA LEU A 77 6.44 0.87 -12.61
C LEU A 77 5.78 2.25 -12.63
N GLU A 78 5.43 2.79 -13.78
CA GLU A 78 4.68 4.05 -13.90
C GLU A 78 3.24 3.92 -13.36
N ASP A 79 2.69 2.71 -13.34
CA ASP A 79 1.37 2.40 -12.82
C ASP A 79 1.38 2.09 -11.31
N ILE A 80 2.56 2.11 -10.66
CA ILE A 80 2.73 1.78 -9.25
C ILE A 80 3.24 3.00 -8.49
N TRP A 81 2.54 3.38 -7.43
CA TRP A 81 3.04 4.35 -6.46
C TRP A 81 3.36 3.68 -5.14
N VAL A 82 4.50 4.01 -4.57
CA VAL A 82 4.95 3.44 -3.29
C VAL A 82 5.28 4.55 -2.31
N LEU A 83 4.67 4.51 -1.14
CA LEU A 83 4.99 5.36 -0.01
C LEU A 83 5.62 4.48 1.09
N ILE A 84 6.92 4.67 1.30
CA ILE A 84 7.69 3.97 2.35
C ILE A 84 8.12 5.01 3.38
N ASN A 85 7.80 4.79 4.64
CA ASN A 85 8.11 5.65 5.77
C ASN A 85 7.60 7.09 5.60
N GLU A 86 8.50 8.07 5.46
CA GLU A 86 8.14 9.47 5.35
C GLU A 86 7.91 9.91 3.89
N PRO A 87 6.90 10.76 3.65
CA PRO A 87 6.62 11.25 2.32
C PRO A 87 7.74 12.17 1.80
N VAL A 88 8.21 11.90 0.58
CA VAL A 88 9.16 12.77 -0.11
C VAL A 88 8.41 13.98 -0.68
N LEU A 89 8.51 15.11 -0.01
CA LEU A 89 7.83 16.35 -0.36
C LEU A 89 8.83 17.51 -0.45
N TYR A 90 8.51 18.49 -1.27
CA TYR A 90 9.25 19.74 -1.32
C TYR A 90 8.78 20.65 -0.18
N GLU A 91 9.40 20.54 0.98
CA GLU A 91 8.95 21.19 2.22
C GLU A 91 8.95 22.71 2.17
N SER A 92 9.85 23.32 1.41
CA SER A 92 9.90 24.76 1.18
C SER A 92 8.77 25.30 0.32
N ASN A 93 8.00 24.44 -0.30
CA ASN A 93 6.88 24.76 -1.18
C ASN A 93 5.53 24.61 -0.47
N THR A 94 4.50 25.20 -1.07
CA THR A 94 3.13 24.99 -0.66
C THR A 94 2.61 23.66 -1.22
N TRP A 95 1.46 23.21 -0.76
CA TRP A 95 0.78 22.05 -1.32
C TRP A 95 0.53 22.17 -2.80
N TYR A 96 -0.03 23.30 -3.20
CA TYR A 96 -0.34 23.55 -4.59
C TYR A 96 0.92 23.49 -5.47
N GLN A 97 2.04 24.02 -4.96
CA GLN A 97 3.32 23.93 -5.65
C GLN A 97 3.83 22.48 -5.72
N ASN A 98 3.68 21.71 -4.64
CA ASN A 98 4.04 20.29 -4.68
C ASN A 98 3.21 19.54 -5.74
N ILE A 99 1.89 19.64 -5.74
CA ILE A 99 1.05 18.99 -6.75
C ILE A 99 1.45 19.41 -8.17
N LYS A 100 1.72 20.71 -8.41
CA LYS A 100 2.19 21.19 -9.71
C LYS A 100 3.52 20.59 -10.13
N ILE A 101 4.48 20.51 -9.23
CA ILE A 101 5.80 19.91 -9.52
C ILE A 101 5.62 18.46 -9.92
N PHE A 102 4.90 17.68 -9.14
CA PHE A 102 4.66 16.26 -9.46
C PHE A 102 3.83 16.08 -10.73
N ALA A 103 2.87 16.96 -11.01
CA ALA A 103 2.12 16.96 -12.27
C ALA A 103 3.05 17.20 -13.49
N LEU A 104 3.99 18.14 -13.37
CA LEU A 104 5.00 18.37 -14.42
C LEU A 104 5.91 17.15 -14.61
N LEU A 105 6.37 16.53 -13.52
CA LEU A 105 7.21 15.33 -13.58
C LEU A 105 6.49 14.12 -14.18
N SER A 106 5.20 13.97 -13.90
CA SER A 106 4.38 12.86 -14.44
C SER A 106 3.91 13.10 -15.88
N GLY A 107 4.00 14.32 -16.39
CA GLY A 107 3.39 14.70 -17.67
C GLY A 107 1.86 14.67 -17.68
N LYS A 108 1.22 14.50 -16.51
CA LYS A 108 -0.24 14.41 -16.39
C LYS A 108 -0.88 15.77 -16.10
N LYS A 109 -2.04 16.01 -16.69
CA LYS A 109 -2.89 17.14 -16.31
C LYS A 109 -3.78 16.73 -15.16
N VAL A 110 -3.69 17.45 -14.04
CA VAL A 110 -4.48 17.16 -12.83
C VAL A 110 -5.19 18.40 -12.33
N ASN A 111 -6.34 18.20 -11.74
CA ASN A 111 -7.02 19.23 -10.96
C ASN A 111 -6.50 19.17 -9.52
N ALA A 112 -5.64 20.09 -9.14
CA ALA A 112 -5.03 20.10 -7.81
C ALA A 112 -6.07 20.25 -6.70
N ASP A 113 -7.13 21.05 -6.92
CA ASP A 113 -8.17 21.25 -5.89
C ASP A 113 -8.97 19.97 -5.65
N GLU A 114 -9.33 19.22 -6.69
CA GLU A 114 -10.00 17.91 -6.54
C GLU A 114 -9.16 16.91 -5.75
N LEU A 115 -7.85 16.84 -6.02
CA LEU A 115 -6.95 15.96 -5.29
C LEU A 115 -6.84 16.36 -3.81
N LEU A 116 -6.77 17.67 -3.54
CA LEU A 116 -6.67 18.20 -2.19
C LEU A 116 -7.99 18.06 -1.41
N ASP A 117 -9.13 18.16 -2.08
CA ASP A 117 -10.45 17.90 -1.49
C ASP A 117 -10.65 16.42 -1.19
N LEU A 118 -10.15 15.53 -2.05
CA LEU A 118 -10.22 14.09 -1.83
C LEU A 118 -9.51 13.68 -0.54
N VAL A 119 -8.35 14.27 -0.26
CA VAL A 119 -7.56 13.98 0.94
C VAL A 119 -7.91 14.87 2.14
N TRP A 120 -9.02 15.62 2.05
CA TRP A 120 -9.56 16.47 3.11
C TRP A 120 -8.60 17.50 3.68
N LEU A 121 -7.80 18.11 2.81
CA LEU A 121 -6.96 19.18 3.27
C LEU A 121 -7.72 20.51 3.31
N GLU A 122 -7.69 21.10 4.49
CA GLU A 122 -8.29 22.39 4.72
C GLU A 122 -7.77 23.48 3.76
N LYS A 123 -8.66 24.26 3.18
CA LYS A 123 -8.31 25.35 2.23
C LYS A 123 -7.31 26.34 2.83
N LYS A 124 -7.40 26.61 4.15
CA LYS A 124 -6.46 27.49 4.86
C LYS A 124 -5.02 26.95 4.86
N ALA A 125 -4.86 25.64 4.95
CA ALA A 125 -3.55 24.99 4.93
C ALA A 125 -2.86 25.06 3.56
N ARG A 126 -3.63 25.09 2.46
CA ARG A 126 -3.11 25.02 1.09
C ARG A 126 -2.12 26.11 0.70
N LYS A 127 -2.16 27.26 1.37
CA LYS A 127 -1.23 28.39 1.14
C LYS A 127 0.02 28.35 2.04
N ARG A 128 0.05 27.50 3.04
CA ARG A 128 1.19 27.38 3.96
C ARG A 128 2.28 26.53 3.33
N LYS A 129 3.52 26.69 3.82
CA LYS A 129 4.66 25.85 3.45
C LYS A 129 4.54 24.47 4.13
N VAL A 130 4.92 23.40 3.42
CA VAL A 130 4.82 22.02 3.91
C VAL A 130 5.63 21.77 5.17
N TRP A 131 6.78 22.45 5.37
CA TRP A 131 7.56 22.34 6.60
C TRP A 131 6.80 22.78 7.88
N THR A 132 5.69 23.53 7.73
CA THR A 132 4.82 23.94 8.87
C THR A 132 3.72 22.92 9.19
N TYR A 133 3.68 21.77 8.51
CA TYR A 133 2.60 20.81 8.60
C TYR A 133 2.83 19.75 9.66
N SER A 134 1.73 19.27 10.26
CA SER A 134 1.76 18.05 11.06
C SER A 134 2.10 16.84 10.17
N LEU A 135 2.51 15.74 10.78
CA LEU A 135 2.76 14.48 10.07
C LEU A 135 1.53 14.03 9.28
N GLY A 136 0.33 14.06 9.88
CA GLY A 136 -0.92 13.72 9.20
C GLY A 136 -1.21 14.59 7.98
N MET A 137 -0.92 15.90 8.04
CA MET A 137 -1.04 16.78 6.87
C MET A 137 -0.04 16.43 5.78
N LYS A 138 1.19 16.05 6.12
CA LYS A 138 2.20 15.58 5.16
C LYS A 138 1.76 14.26 4.52
N GLN A 139 1.19 13.35 5.29
CA GLN A 139 0.63 12.09 4.77
C GLN A 139 -0.53 12.32 3.78
N ARG A 140 -1.45 13.24 4.09
CA ARG A 140 -2.52 13.64 3.16
C ARG A 140 -1.95 14.14 1.83
N LEU A 141 -0.94 15.01 1.89
CA LEU A 141 -0.28 15.50 0.69
C LEU A 141 0.41 14.38 -0.08
N ALA A 142 1.06 13.45 0.59
CA ALA A 142 1.71 12.30 -0.05
C ALA A 142 0.72 11.43 -0.82
N VAL A 143 -0.45 11.19 -0.25
CA VAL A 143 -1.54 10.48 -0.94
C VAL A 143 -2.04 11.27 -2.15
N ALA A 144 -2.23 12.60 -2.02
CA ALA A 144 -2.62 13.44 -3.15
C ALA A 144 -1.56 13.42 -4.26
N VAL A 145 -0.27 13.47 -3.92
CA VAL A 145 0.85 13.36 -4.87
C VAL A 145 0.86 11.99 -5.55
N ALA A 146 0.59 10.90 -4.81
CA ALA A 146 0.47 9.57 -5.39
C ALA A 146 -0.58 9.54 -6.53
N LEU A 147 -1.72 10.17 -6.29
CA LEU A 147 -2.83 10.21 -7.26
C LEU A 147 -2.55 11.08 -8.49
N VAL A 148 -1.56 11.98 -8.45
CA VAL A 148 -1.11 12.74 -9.63
C VAL A 148 -0.67 11.82 -10.76
N TRP A 149 -0.03 10.69 -10.43
CA TRP A 149 0.48 9.71 -11.39
C TRP A 149 -0.63 8.82 -11.98
N ASN A 150 -1.85 8.92 -11.44
CA ASN A 150 -2.96 8.05 -11.82
C ASN A 150 -2.59 6.56 -11.77
N PRO A 151 -2.07 6.08 -10.64
CA PRO A 151 -1.57 4.72 -10.51
C PRO A 151 -2.71 3.71 -10.52
N LYS A 152 -2.43 2.48 -10.98
CA LYS A 152 -3.33 1.33 -10.82
C LYS A 152 -3.15 0.65 -9.47
N LEU A 153 -1.96 0.80 -8.88
CA LEU A 153 -1.58 0.23 -7.60
C LEU A 153 -0.91 1.26 -6.70
N ILE A 154 -1.37 1.36 -5.46
CA ILE A 154 -0.72 2.14 -4.41
C ILE A 154 -0.27 1.19 -3.30
N ILE A 155 0.99 1.30 -2.91
CA ILE A 155 1.57 0.56 -1.78
C ILE A 155 1.90 1.56 -0.69
N LEU A 156 1.36 1.35 0.51
CA LEU A 156 1.55 2.19 1.68
C LEU A 156 2.19 1.36 2.80
N ASP A 157 3.44 1.66 3.12
CA ASP A 157 4.17 0.97 4.18
C ASP A 157 4.02 1.72 5.49
N GLU A 158 3.31 1.10 6.45
CA GLU A 158 3.04 1.64 7.79
C GLU A 158 2.47 3.09 7.79
N PRO A 159 1.43 3.40 6.98
CA PRO A 159 0.97 4.78 6.79
C PRO A 159 0.29 5.38 8.02
N LEU A 160 0.00 4.57 9.04
CA LEU A 160 -0.73 4.96 10.25
C LEU A 160 0.19 5.15 11.46
N ASN A 161 1.50 4.99 11.31
CA ASN A 161 2.43 5.15 12.40
C ASN A 161 2.49 6.61 12.88
N TRP A 162 2.41 6.80 14.21
CA TRP A 162 2.55 8.11 14.87
C TRP A 162 1.49 9.15 14.51
N ILE A 163 0.28 8.70 14.16
CA ILE A 163 -0.82 9.55 13.69
C ILE A 163 -1.96 9.50 14.71
N ASP A 164 -2.68 10.62 14.83
CA ASP A 164 -3.84 10.73 15.72
C ASP A 164 -5.05 9.91 15.22
N ILE A 165 -5.97 9.63 16.14
CA ILE A 165 -7.15 8.79 15.88
C ILE A 165 -8.08 9.44 14.83
N GLU A 166 -8.21 10.75 14.81
CA GLU A 166 -9.06 11.47 13.86
C GLU A 166 -8.55 11.23 12.43
N TRP A 167 -7.23 11.37 12.24
CA TRP A 167 -6.61 11.06 10.95
C TRP A 167 -6.81 9.60 10.51
N VAL A 168 -6.69 8.65 11.43
CA VAL A 168 -6.90 7.22 11.11
C VAL A 168 -8.31 6.98 10.57
N ILE A 169 -9.33 7.62 11.17
CA ILE A 169 -10.73 7.51 10.70
C ILE A 169 -10.87 8.10 9.29
N GLU A 170 -10.36 9.30 9.07
CA GLU A 170 -10.43 9.99 7.79
C GLU A 170 -9.64 9.25 6.69
N PHE A 171 -8.49 8.67 7.05
CA PHE A 171 -7.66 7.91 6.13
C PHE A 171 -8.39 6.70 5.56
N ARG A 172 -9.19 6.01 6.37
CA ARG A 172 -10.05 4.91 5.88
C ARG A 172 -11.01 5.36 4.79
N ASP A 173 -11.64 6.52 4.96
CA ASP A 173 -12.56 7.06 3.96
C ASP A 173 -11.81 7.50 2.69
N ILE A 174 -10.60 8.03 2.83
CA ILE A 174 -9.72 8.35 1.71
C ILE A 174 -9.39 7.08 0.92
N LEU A 175 -9.00 5.99 1.59
CA LEU A 175 -8.69 4.72 0.93
C LEU A 175 -9.89 4.18 0.15
N LYS A 176 -11.10 4.21 0.73
CA LYS A 176 -12.33 3.81 0.03
C LYS A 176 -12.62 4.68 -1.20
N LYS A 177 -12.41 5.99 -1.11
CA LYS A 177 -12.56 6.89 -2.26
C LYS A 177 -11.54 6.63 -3.36
N ILE A 178 -10.31 6.23 -2.99
CA ILE A 178 -9.27 5.85 -3.95
C ILE A 178 -9.64 4.52 -4.61
N GLN A 179 -10.06 3.53 -3.84
CA GLN A 179 -10.54 2.24 -4.35
C GLN A 179 -11.72 2.42 -5.32
N ALA A 180 -12.67 3.31 -5.01
CA ALA A 180 -13.79 3.63 -5.90
C ALA A 180 -13.36 4.18 -7.28
N LYS A 181 -12.10 4.62 -7.42
CA LYS A 181 -11.47 5.01 -8.69
C LYS A 181 -10.73 3.86 -9.38
N TRP A 182 -11.02 2.62 -9.00
CA TRP A 182 -10.40 1.40 -9.53
C TRP A 182 -8.89 1.28 -9.24
N VAL A 183 -8.43 1.83 -8.14
CA VAL A 183 -7.04 1.69 -7.68
C VAL A 183 -6.97 0.55 -6.67
N THR A 184 -6.06 -0.38 -6.88
CA THR A 184 -5.72 -1.41 -5.89
C THR A 184 -4.81 -0.82 -4.83
N ILE A 185 -5.04 -1.15 -3.57
CA ILE A 185 -4.28 -0.61 -2.45
C ILE A 185 -3.67 -1.74 -1.64
N ILE A 186 -2.37 -1.71 -1.45
CA ILE A 186 -1.66 -2.58 -0.51
C ILE A 186 -1.25 -1.74 0.69
N LEU A 187 -1.66 -2.17 1.87
CA LEU A 187 -1.28 -1.56 3.13
C LEU A 187 -0.46 -2.55 3.96
N SER A 188 0.64 -2.09 4.52
CA SER A 188 1.27 -2.78 5.63
C SER A 188 0.92 -2.08 6.93
N SER A 189 0.57 -2.82 7.96
CA SER A 189 0.41 -2.30 9.31
C SER A 189 0.48 -3.42 10.34
N HIS A 190 0.89 -3.05 11.55
CA HIS A 190 0.84 -3.91 12.73
C HIS A 190 -0.36 -3.59 13.65
N ILE A 191 -1.18 -2.59 13.29
CA ILE A 191 -2.37 -2.18 14.06
C ILE A 191 -3.58 -3.00 13.61
N LEU A 192 -3.77 -4.17 14.22
CA LEU A 192 -4.78 -5.16 13.82
C LEU A 192 -6.22 -4.60 13.89
N SER A 193 -6.53 -3.74 14.83
CA SER A 193 -7.85 -3.12 14.94
C SER A 193 -8.20 -2.24 13.74
N GLU A 194 -7.23 -1.62 13.08
CA GLU A 194 -7.44 -0.84 11.86
C GLU A 194 -7.53 -1.73 10.62
N VAL A 195 -6.77 -2.82 10.61
CA VAL A 195 -6.88 -3.86 9.58
C VAL A 195 -8.32 -4.38 9.53
N GLN A 196 -8.88 -4.73 10.68
CA GLN A 196 -10.24 -5.26 10.78
C GLN A 196 -11.30 -4.33 10.18
N LYS A 197 -11.14 -3.00 10.36
CA LYS A 197 -12.12 -2.01 9.91
C LYS A 197 -12.00 -1.64 8.43
N THR A 198 -10.84 -1.87 7.81
CA THR A 198 -10.51 -1.29 6.51
C THR A 198 -10.32 -2.32 5.42
N CYS A 199 -9.68 -3.45 5.72
CA CYS A 199 -9.27 -4.42 4.70
C CYS A 199 -10.41 -5.33 4.24
N GLU A 200 -10.28 -5.81 3.02
CA GLU A 200 -11.10 -6.86 2.41
C GLU A 200 -10.34 -8.18 2.36
N PHE A 201 -9.04 -8.08 2.11
CA PHE A 201 -8.14 -9.23 1.99
C PHE A 201 -6.97 -9.08 2.94
N ILE A 202 -6.50 -10.22 3.45
CA ILE A 202 -5.40 -10.29 4.41
C ILE A 202 -4.36 -11.28 3.91
N TRP A 203 -3.12 -10.90 4.06
CA TRP A 203 -1.99 -11.77 3.87
C TRP A 203 -1.10 -11.78 5.11
N VAL A 204 -0.86 -12.96 5.65
CA VAL A 204 0.01 -13.15 6.81
C VAL A 204 1.25 -13.89 6.37
N ILE A 205 2.41 -13.27 6.58
CA ILE A 205 3.69 -13.94 6.40
C ILE A 205 4.39 -14.03 7.75
N HIS A 206 4.94 -15.20 8.01
CA HIS A 206 5.71 -15.46 9.22
C HIS A 206 6.90 -16.33 8.88
N TRP A 207 8.10 -15.89 9.29
CA TRP A 207 9.36 -16.56 8.97
C TRP A 207 9.54 -16.89 7.48
N GLY A 208 9.27 -15.93 6.61
CA GLY A 208 9.44 -16.08 5.16
C GLY A 208 8.46 -17.04 4.48
N LYS A 209 7.39 -17.47 5.16
CA LYS A 209 6.35 -18.36 4.64
C LYS A 209 4.97 -17.72 4.72
N VAL A 210 4.13 -17.98 3.73
CA VAL A 210 2.73 -17.61 3.76
C VAL A 210 2.01 -18.48 4.78
N LYS A 211 1.38 -17.86 5.76
CA LYS A 211 0.55 -18.52 6.77
C LYS A 211 -0.94 -18.39 6.45
N PHE A 212 -1.33 -17.28 5.85
CA PHE A 212 -2.68 -17.04 5.38
C PHE A 212 -2.68 -16.12 4.16
N ASN A 213 -3.58 -16.39 3.21
CA ASN A 213 -3.87 -15.52 2.06
C ASN A 213 -5.33 -15.71 1.69
N GLY A 214 -6.17 -14.68 1.90
CA GLY A 214 -7.60 -14.81 1.63
C GLY A 214 -8.42 -13.60 2.08
N LYS A 215 -9.73 -13.78 2.03
CA LYS A 215 -10.68 -12.77 2.50
C LYS A 215 -10.60 -12.60 4.02
N LYS A 216 -10.89 -11.41 4.50
CA LYS A 216 -10.96 -11.12 5.95
C LYS A 216 -11.96 -12.01 6.68
N GLU A 217 -13.09 -12.31 6.06
CA GLU A 217 -14.12 -13.18 6.63
C GLU A 217 -13.59 -14.59 6.91
N ASP A 218 -12.76 -15.13 6.00
CA ASP A 218 -12.13 -16.43 6.16
C ASP A 218 -11.06 -16.40 7.26
N PHE A 219 -10.36 -15.28 7.41
CA PHE A 219 -9.37 -15.05 8.47
C PHE A 219 -10.04 -15.02 9.86
N LEU A 220 -11.24 -14.46 9.96
CA LEU A 220 -12.01 -14.32 11.18
C LEU A 220 -13.00 -15.48 11.43
N LYS A 221 -12.91 -16.57 10.64
CA LYS A 221 -13.89 -17.67 10.68
C LYS A 221 -14.12 -18.26 12.06
N ASP A 222 -13.05 -18.38 12.85
CA ASP A 222 -13.07 -19.03 14.17
C ASP A 222 -12.95 -18.02 15.33
N SER A 223 -12.97 -16.73 15.05
CA SER A 223 -12.91 -15.65 16.06
C SER A 223 -13.35 -14.32 15.46
N THR A 224 -14.01 -13.49 16.27
CA THR A 224 -14.33 -12.09 15.91
C THR A 224 -13.16 -11.14 16.15
N ASP A 225 -12.08 -11.61 16.79
CA ASP A 225 -10.91 -10.85 17.16
C ASP A 225 -9.75 -11.14 16.19
N MET A 226 -9.19 -10.06 15.63
CA MET A 226 -8.05 -10.10 14.71
C MET A 226 -6.78 -10.59 15.41
N GLU A 227 -6.55 -10.22 16.67
CA GLU A 227 -5.37 -10.63 17.42
C GLU A 227 -5.39 -12.13 17.70
N GLU A 228 -6.56 -12.64 18.15
CA GLU A 228 -6.74 -14.08 18.39
C GLU A 228 -6.57 -14.89 17.10
N SER A 229 -7.18 -14.43 15.99
CA SER A 229 -7.04 -15.09 14.68
C SER A 229 -5.58 -15.07 14.20
N TYR A 230 -4.88 -13.95 14.39
CA TYR A 230 -3.49 -13.84 14.03
C TYR A 230 -2.61 -14.80 14.83
N LEU A 231 -2.78 -14.87 16.15
CA LEU A 231 -2.01 -15.77 17.02
C LEU A 231 -2.24 -17.25 16.68
N LYS A 232 -3.49 -17.65 16.38
CA LYS A 232 -3.81 -19.03 15.95
C LYS A 232 -3.12 -19.43 14.65
N ILE A 233 -2.89 -18.47 13.75
CA ILE A 233 -2.29 -18.73 12.43
C ILE A 233 -0.76 -18.81 12.49
N ILE A 234 -0.12 -18.07 13.41
CA ILE A 234 1.33 -18.04 13.50
C ILE A 234 1.91 -19.12 14.45
N HIS A 235 1.09 -19.65 15.36
CA HIS A 235 1.43 -20.74 16.26
C HIS A 235 0.86 -22.07 15.79
#